data_056450e47b042562f8d6177317f618a5
#
_entry.id   056450e47b042562f8d6177317f618a5
#
_cell.length_a   1.000
_cell.length_b   1.000
_cell.length_c   1.000
_cell.angle_alpha   90.00
_cell.angle_beta   90.00
_cell.angle_gamma   90.00
#
_symmetry.space_group_name_H-M   'P 1'
#
loop_
_entity.id
_entity.type
_entity.pdbx_description
1 polymer ?
#
loop_
_entity_poly.entity_id
_entity_poly.type
_entity_poly.pdbx_seq_one_letter_code
_entity_poly.pdbx_strand_id
1 'polypeptide(L)'
;MALHNDIILREVSSGLFATDIIEDYWIIVGPNGGYLGALLTNAGEMHLGLETHQLRGITIHYLSPPKLGPVEIRVTTIRSGKSVTFLRFEMTQNSEIVLAATGSWASSNKGIESPQIVIPEIPSPEDCPIPTRLTDNPTRLHEKWEIRSVNQALDELTESNGLRMQWWIRPKETTPMSSALIVAAADALPPPIFFQSDSIKMAPTVDLTIHVRANISLVQWGATSWLLAEFVTHHASGGFIEEDGLIWNDDGTLLCMSRQLALAR
;
A
#
# COMPACT_ATOMS: atom_id res chain seq x y z
N MET A 1 -2.89 -0.24 -17.76
CA MET A 1 -2.65 -1.70 -17.62
C MET A 1 -2.90 -2.09 -16.17
N ALA A 2 -3.08 -3.38 -15.90
CA ALA A 2 -3.25 -3.88 -14.53
C ALA A 2 -1.95 -3.78 -13.72
N LEU A 3 -2.03 -3.62 -12.40
CA LEU A 3 -0.87 -3.43 -11.53
C LEU A 3 0.23 -4.48 -11.75
N HIS A 4 -0.14 -5.76 -11.85
CA HIS A 4 0.86 -6.83 -12.02
C HIS A 4 1.68 -6.72 -13.31
N ASN A 5 1.17 -6.03 -14.34
CA ASN A 5 1.91 -5.72 -15.58
C ASN A 5 2.77 -4.46 -15.41
N ASP A 6 2.31 -3.52 -14.59
CA ASP A 6 2.96 -2.23 -14.37
C ASP A 6 4.15 -2.31 -13.39
N ILE A 7 4.28 -3.42 -12.66
CA ILE A 7 5.38 -3.70 -11.72
C ILE A 7 6.35 -4.79 -12.21
N ILE A 8 6.35 -5.09 -13.50
CA ILE A 8 7.30 -6.06 -14.07
C ILE A 8 8.73 -5.53 -13.91
N LEU A 9 9.60 -6.40 -13.45
CA LEU A 9 11.02 -6.12 -13.25
C LEU A 9 11.86 -6.99 -14.18
N ARG A 10 12.97 -6.42 -14.63
CA ARG A 10 14.02 -7.17 -15.35
C ARG A 10 15.19 -7.41 -14.41
N GLU A 11 15.55 -8.66 -14.19
CA GLU A 11 16.78 -8.99 -13.46
C GLU A 11 18.00 -8.60 -14.29
N VAL A 12 18.87 -7.79 -13.73
CA VAL A 12 20.13 -7.33 -14.35
C VAL A 12 21.27 -8.26 -13.94
N SER A 13 21.28 -8.61 -12.67
CA SER A 13 22.20 -9.60 -12.07
C SER A 13 21.58 -10.09 -10.77
N SER A 14 22.17 -11.09 -10.14
CA SER A 14 21.67 -11.65 -8.89
C SER A 14 21.40 -10.57 -7.84
N GLY A 15 20.14 -10.42 -7.45
CA GLY A 15 19.68 -9.43 -6.49
C GLY A 15 19.69 -7.98 -6.98
N LEU A 16 19.82 -7.74 -8.28
CA LEU A 16 19.70 -6.42 -8.89
C LEU A 16 18.65 -6.46 -9.99
N PHE A 17 17.62 -5.66 -9.83
CA PHE A 17 16.49 -5.54 -10.73
C PHE A 17 16.38 -4.13 -11.28
N ALA A 18 15.84 -3.97 -12.49
CA ALA A 18 15.60 -2.69 -13.12
C ALA A 18 14.17 -2.61 -13.66
N THR A 19 13.61 -1.40 -13.61
CA THR A 19 12.33 -1.05 -14.21
C THR A 19 12.27 0.44 -14.48
N ASP A 20 11.16 0.92 -15.04
CA ASP A 20 10.88 2.34 -15.20
C ASP A 20 9.76 2.78 -14.26
N ILE A 21 9.94 3.93 -13.61
CA ILE A 21 8.84 4.63 -12.94
C ILE A 21 7.94 5.24 -14.00
N ILE A 22 6.67 4.87 -13.97
CA ILE A 22 5.66 5.27 -14.96
C ILE A 22 4.70 6.34 -14.42
N GLU A 23 4.15 7.14 -15.31
CA GLU A 23 3.26 8.26 -14.96
C GLU A 23 1.92 7.81 -14.39
N ASP A 24 1.48 6.61 -14.72
CA ASP A 24 0.18 6.05 -14.35
C ASP A 24 -0.12 6.02 -12.85
N TYR A 25 0.93 6.03 -12.02
CA TYR A 25 0.84 6.04 -10.55
C TYR A 25 1.26 7.38 -9.95
N TRP A 26 1.31 8.44 -10.78
CA TRP A 26 1.65 9.77 -10.30
C TRP A 26 0.55 10.37 -9.44
N ILE A 27 0.94 10.98 -8.34
CA ILE A 27 0.06 11.75 -7.45
C ILE A 27 0.40 13.25 -7.55
N ILE A 28 0.59 13.96 -6.45
CA ILE A 28 0.76 15.41 -6.47
C ILE A 28 2.16 15.81 -7.01
N VAL A 29 3.22 15.25 -6.43
CA VAL A 29 4.61 15.64 -6.72
C VAL A 29 5.52 14.48 -7.10
N GLY A 30 5.00 13.27 -7.16
CA GLY A 30 5.78 12.06 -7.43
C GLY A 30 4.89 10.83 -7.56
N PRO A 31 5.49 9.65 -7.76
CA PRO A 31 4.76 8.40 -7.80
C PRO A 31 4.24 8.04 -6.39
N ASN A 32 3.09 7.36 -6.34
CA ASN A 32 2.47 6.86 -5.13
C ASN A 32 3.40 5.90 -4.37
N GLY A 33 3.44 6.01 -3.05
CA GLY A 33 4.30 5.18 -2.20
C GLY A 33 3.93 3.70 -2.20
N GLY A 34 2.63 3.38 -2.27
CA GLY A 34 2.16 2.00 -2.39
C GLY A 34 2.58 1.32 -3.70
N TYR A 35 2.58 2.05 -4.82
CA TYR A 35 3.14 1.56 -6.09
C TYR A 35 4.63 1.26 -5.97
N LEU A 36 5.40 2.18 -5.37
CA LEU A 36 6.83 1.96 -5.13
C LEU A 36 7.07 0.76 -4.21
N GLY A 37 6.24 0.61 -3.16
CA GLY A 37 6.26 -0.54 -2.28
C GLY A 37 5.94 -1.86 -3.00
N ALA A 38 5.00 -1.83 -3.96
CA ALA A 38 4.69 -3.00 -4.78
C ALA A 38 5.86 -3.43 -5.67
N LEU A 39 6.64 -2.48 -6.24
CA LEU A 39 7.88 -2.77 -6.96
C LEU A 39 8.92 -3.44 -6.06
N LEU A 40 9.14 -2.93 -4.83
CA LEU A 40 10.07 -3.53 -3.87
C LEU A 40 9.61 -4.95 -3.47
N THR A 41 8.31 -5.13 -3.25
CA THR A 41 7.73 -6.43 -2.89
C THR A 41 7.96 -7.45 -3.99
N ASN A 42 7.68 -7.08 -5.25
CA ASN A 42 7.91 -7.93 -6.41
C ASN A 42 9.40 -8.30 -6.57
N ALA A 43 10.31 -7.32 -6.36
CA ALA A 43 11.76 -7.57 -6.37
C ALA A 43 12.17 -8.59 -5.30
N GLY A 44 11.58 -8.52 -4.11
CA GLY A 44 11.82 -9.46 -3.03
C GLY A 44 11.34 -10.88 -3.35
N GLU A 45 10.14 -11.00 -3.92
CA GLU A 45 9.58 -12.29 -4.34
C GLU A 45 10.40 -12.93 -5.47
N MET A 46 10.81 -12.14 -6.47
CA MET A 46 11.72 -12.61 -7.54
C MET A 46 13.08 -13.04 -7.00
N HIS A 47 13.67 -12.27 -6.07
CA HIS A 47 14.96 -12.59 -5.45
C HIS A 47 14.92 -13.90 -4.66
N LEU A 48 13.83 -14.16 -3.96
CA LEU A 48 13.67 -15.37 -3.16
C LEU A 48 13.37 -16.59 -4.02
N GLY A 49 12.58 -16.45 -5.10
CA GLY A 49 12.15 -17.56 -5.95
C GLY A 49 11.40 -18.66 -5.19
N LEU A 50 10.85 -18.35 -4.01
CA LEU A 50 10.23 -19.32 -3.13
C LEU A 50 8.70 -19.19 -3.18
N GLU A 51 8.04 -20.10 -3.87
CA GLU A 51 6.58 -20.15 -3.98
C GLU A 51 5.85 -20.32 -2.63
N THR A 52 6.53 -20.86 -1.62
CA THR A 52 5.97 -21.14 -0.30
C THR A 52 6.10 -20.00 0.70
N HIS A 53 6.90 -18.97 0.38
CA HIS A 53 7.12 -17.82 1.23
C HIS A 53 6.35 -16.63 0.70
N GLN A 54 5.62 -15.95 1.56
CA GLN A 54 4.91 -14.73 1.25
C GLN A 54 5.34 -13.61 2.19
N LEU A 55 5.18 -12.38 1.76
CA LEU A 55 5.46 -11.20 2.58
C LEU A 55 4.70 -11.26 3.90
N ARG A 56 5.39 -10.99 5.01
CA ARG A 56 4.80 -10.82 6.34
C ARG A 56 4.87 -9.40 6.84
N GLY A 57 5.89 -8.67 6.42
CA GLY A 57 5.99 -7.25 6.73
C GLY A 57 7.08 -6.58 5.90
N ILE A 58 6.86 -5.30 5.62
CA ILE A 58 7.83 -4.42 4.96
C ILE A 58 7.76 -3.05 5.61
N THR A 59 8.92 -2.45 5.87
CA THR A 59 9.06 -1.05 6.28
C THR A 59 9.86 -0.33 5.23
N ILE A 60 9.30 0.75 4.69
CA ILE A 60 9.86 1.53 3.58
C ILE A 60 10.11 2.95 4.07
N HIS A 61 11.30 3.47 3.83
CA HIS A 61 11.67 4.87 4.05
C HIS A 61 11.73 5.56 2.69
N TYR A 62 10.97 6.64 2.53
CA TYR A 62 10.88 7.44 1.31
C TYR A 62 11.86 8.63 1.44
N LEU A 63 13.07 8.46 0.88
CA LEU A 63 14.17 9.43 1.05
C LEU A 63 14.03 10.62 0.11
N SER A 64 13.61 10.36 -1.13
CA SER A 64 13.29 11.39 -2.12
C SER A 64 12.33 10.83 -3.18
N PRO A 65 11.44 11.65 -3.77
CA PRO A 65 10.54 11.18 -4.81
C PRO A 65 11.32 10.84 -6.09
N PRO A 66 11.28 9.61 -6.59
CA PRO A 66 11.88 9.29 -7.88
C PRO A 66 11.13 10.00 -9.01
N LYS A 67 11.85 10.29 -10.09
CA LYS A 67 11.32 10.87 -11.32
C LYS A 67 10.88 9.75 -12.28
N LEU A 68 10.13 10.11 -13.33
CA LEU A 68 9.82 9.19 -14.41
C LEU A 68 11.10 8.65 -15.06
N GLY A 69 11.05 7.37 -15.46
CA GLY A 69 12.16 6.69 -16.11
C GLY A 69 12.88 5.66 -15.24
N PRO A 70 14.10 5.25 -15.63
CA PRO A 70 14.74 4.06 -15.09
C PRO A 70 15.13 4.18 -13.62
N VAL A 71 14.92 3.10 -12.90
CA VAL A 71 15.40 2.86 -11.53
C VAL A 71 15.99 1.47 -11.41
N GLU A 72 16.89 1.31 -10.46
CA GLU A 72 17.42 0.01 -10.06
C GLU A 72 17.01 -0.31 -8.63
N ILE A 73 16.69 -1.57 -8.38
CA ILE A 73 16.34 -2.10 -7.05
C ILE A 73 17.36 -3.16 -6.69
N ARG A 74 18.16 -2.89 -5.68
CA ARG A 74 19.07 -3.87 -5.07
C ARG A 74 18.40 -4.56 -3.91
N VAL A 75 18.35 -5.89 -3.97
CA VAL A 75 17.85 -6.76 -2.91
C VAL A 75 19.02 -7.54 -2.31
N THR A 76 19.10 -7.53 -0.99
CA THR A 76 20.13 -8.27 -0.24
C THR A 76 19.47 -9.11 0.84
N THR A 77 19.78 -10.40 0.87
CA THR A 77 19.36 -11.26 1.99
C THR A 77 20.17 -10.92 3.23
N ILE A 78 19.52 -10.37 4.26
CA ILE A 78 20.13 -10.09 5.56
C ILE A 78 20.34 -11.42 6.32
N ARG A 79 19.27 -12.24 6.32
CA ARG A 79 19.29 -13.54 6.98
C ARG A 79 18.23 -14.44 6.37
N SER A 80 18.59 -15.67 6.05
CA SER A 80 17.65 -16.74 5.72
C SER A 80 17.59 -17.71 6.89
N GLY A 81 16.44 -17.73 7.59
CA GLY A 81 16.18 -18.65 8.70
C GLY A 81 15.24 -19.78 8.27
N LYS A 82 15.02 -20.75 9.14
CA LYS A 82 14.10 -21.88 8.88
C LYS A 82 12.64 -21.41 8.67
N SER A 83 12.22 -20.37 9.39
CA SER A 83 10.83 -19.91 9.38
C SER A 83 10.64 -18.55 8.71
N VAL A 84 11.66 -17.69 8.74
CA VAL A 84 11.59 -16.31 8.24
C VAL A 84 12.88 -15.96 7.53
N THR A 85 12.75 -15.32 6.37
CA THR A 85 13.85 -14.70 5.62
C THR A 85 13.70 -13.18 5.66
N PHE A 86 14.79 -12.48 5.95
CA PHE A 86 14.84 -11.02 6.00
C PHE A 86 15.62 -10.46 4.81
N LEU A 87 15.03 -9.49 4.14
CA LEU A 87 15.62 -8.79 3.00
C LEU A 87 15.81 -7.30 3.31
N ARG A 88 16.83 -6.71 2.70
CA ARG A 88 17.03 -5.26 2.60
C ARG A 88 16.94 -4.84 1.15
N PHE A 89 16.37 -3.66 0.94
CA PHE A 89 16.17 -3.05 -0.37
C PHE A 89 16.76 -1.66 -0.42
N GLU A 90 17.34 -1.32 -1.56
CA GLU A 90 17.71 0.03 -1.93
C GLU A 90 17.24 0.27 -3.36
N MET A 91 16.36 1.25 -3.55
CA MET A 91 15.99 1.73 -4.89
C MET A 91 16.84 2.95 -5.21
N THR A 92 17.50 2.92 -6.36
CA THR A 92 18.38 4.00 -6.81
C THR A 92 17.90 4.58 -8.14
N GLN A 93 18.04 5.89 -8.26
CA GLN A 93 17.88 6.63 -9.52
C GLN A 93 19.02 7.63 -9.66
N ASN A 94 19.70 7.64 -10.83
CA ASN A 94 20.85 8.54 -11.07
C ASN A 94 21.93 8.44 -9.99
N SER A 95 22.22 7.25 -9.49
CA SER A 95 23.19 6.95 -8.43
C SER A 95 22.84 7.48 -7.03
N GLU A 96 21.62 8.00 -6.83
CA GLU A 96 21.11 8.42 -5.53
C GLU A 96 20.11 7.38 -5.00
N ILE A 97 20.17 7.07 -3.72
CA ILE A 97 19.18 6.18 -3.08
C ILE A 97 17.91 7.00 -2.84
N VAL A 98 16.82 6.59 -3.51
CA VAL A 98 15.51 7.25 -3.38
C VAL A 98 14.59 6.57 -2.38
N LEU A 99 14.72 5.23 -2.20
CA LEU A 99 14.04 4.47 -1.14
C LEU A 99 15.01 3.49 -0.51
N ALA A 100 14.80 3.24 0.79
CA ALA A 100 15.43 2.16 1.53
C ALA A 100 14.35 1.38 2.28
N ALA A 101 14.45 0.04 2.30
CA ALA A 101 13.46 -0.77 2.97
C ALA A 101 14.06 -2.04 3.60
N THR A 102 13.32 -2.60 4.56
CA THR A 102 13.53 -3.95 5.06
C THR A 102 12.21 -4.71 5.04
N GLY A 103 12.27 -6.00 4.74
CA GLY A 103 11.08 -6.84 4.74
C GLY A 103 11.35 -8.25 5.22
N SER A 104 10.28 -8.94 5.59
CA SER A 104 10.31 -10.32 6.09
C SER A 104 9.33 -11.19 5.30
N TRP A 105 9.80 -12.35 4.87
CA TRP A 105 9.03 -13.39 4.17
C TRP A 105 9.03 -14.68 4.98
N ALA A 106 7.89 -15.34 5.03
CA ALA A 106 7.76 -16.59 5.74
C ALA A 106 6.70 -17.49 5.09
N SER A 107 6.84 -18.79 5.27
CA SER A 107 5.77 -19.73 4.98
C SER A 107 4.60 -19.53 5.95
N SER A 108 3.41 -19.94 5.53
CA SER A 108 2.26 -19.97 6.42
C SER A 108 2.44 -21.10 7.46
N ASN A 109 2.28 -20.77 8.71
CA ASN A 109 2.37 -21.74 9.82
C ASN A 109 1.03 -21.85 10.53
N LYS A 110 0.72 -23.04 11.06
CA LYS A 110 -0.37 -23.20 12.02
C LYS A 110 0.01 -22.49 13.32
N GLY A 111 -0.90 -21.68 13.84
CA GLY A 111 -0.63 -20.89 15.04
C GLY A 111 -1.91 -20.45 15.75
N ILE A 112 -1.79 -19.45 16.60
CA ILE A 112 -2.90 -18.83 17.32
C ILE A 112 -3.66 -17.94 16.33
N GLU A 113 -4.99 -18.08 16.30
CA GLU A 113 -5.90 -17.38 15.39
C GLU A 113 -6.78 -16.34 16.12
N SER A 114 -6.43 -15.99 17.36
CA SER A 114 -7.18 -15.04 18.19
C SER A 114 -6.22 -14.15 18.99
N PRO A 115 -6.54 -12.86 19.23
CA PRO A 115 -7.76 -12.15 18.78
C PRO A 115 -7.76 -11.81 17.29
N GLN A 116 -8.95 -11.51 16.74
CA GLN A 116 -9.12 -11.08 15.36
C GLN A 116 -9.75 -9.68 15.31
N ILE A 117 -9.36 -8.88 14.33
CA ILE A 117 -10.00 -7.61 14.00
C ILE A 117 -11.11 -7.92 12.98
N VAL A 118 -12.34 -7.68 13.38
CA VAL A 118 -13.52 -7.96 12.55
C VAL A 118 -13.76 -6.79 11.62
N ILE A 119 -14.13 -7.06 10.38
CA ILE A 119 -14.56 -6.04 9.42
C ILE A 119 -15.77 -5.27 9.98
N PRO A 120 -15.82 -3.95 9.91
CA PRO A 120 -16.97 -3.17 10.39
C PRO A 120 -18.24 -3.46 9.58
N GLU A 121 -19.41 -3.35 10.22
CA GLU A 121 -20.70 -3.38 9.54
C GLU A 121 -20.90 -2.06 8.78
N ILE A 122 -20.83 -2.11 7.45
CA ILE A 122 -20.94 -0.97 6.55
C ILE A 122 -21.76 -1.34 5.30
N PRO A 123 -22.31 -0.35 4.57
CA PRO A 123 -23.03 -0.60 3.33
C PRO A 123 -22.16 -1.30 2.28
N SER A 124 -22.80 -2.06 1.38
CA SER A 124 -22.12 -2.71 0.27
C SER A 124 -21.49 -1.70 -0.69
N PRO A 125 -20.44 -2.07 -1.45
CA PRO A 125 -19.82 -1.15 -2.41
C PRO A 125 -20.82 -0.59 -3.45
N GLU A 126 -21.83 -1.39 -3.82
CA GLU A 126 -22.87 -1.03 -4.79
C GLU A 126 -23.80 0.08 -4.25
N ASP A 127 -23.98 0.14 -2.93
CA ASP A 127 -24.80 1.13 -2.24
C ASP A 127 -24.03 2.42 -1.91
N CYS A 128 -22.71 2.42 -2.14
CA CYS A 128 -21.82 3.52 -1.82
C CYS A 128 -21.55 4.41 -3.06
N PRO A 129 -21.56 5.76 -2.91
CA PRO A 129 -21.28 6.68 -4.01
C PRO A 129 -19.78 6.75 -4.34
N ILE A 130 -19.48 7.29 -5.53
CA ILE A 130 -18.15 7.72 -5.89
C ILE A 130 -17.83 9.01 -5.12
N PRO A 131 -16.68 9.13 -4.44
CA PRO A 131 -16.32 10.34 -3.70
C PRO A 131 -16.16 11.54 -4.63
N THR A 132 -16.93 12.61 -4.42
CA THR A 132 -16.92 13.81 -5.29
C THR A 132 -15.57 14.51 -5.29
N ARG A 133 -14.88 14.58 -4.15
CA ARG A 133 -13.57 15.22 -4.03
C ARG A 133 -12.49 14.59 -4.89
N LEU A 134 -12.57 13.29 -5.16
CA LEU A 134 -11.66 12.61 -6.08
C LEU A 134 -12.00 12.90 -7.55
N THR A 135 -13.27 13.18 -7.86
CA THR A 135 -13.70 13.57 -9.21
C THR A 135 -13.29 15.01 -9.56
N ASP A 136 -13.24 15.89 -8.56
CA ASP A 136 -12.89 17.30 -8.74
C ASP A 136 -11.38 17.53 -8.91
N ASN A 137 -10.55 16.67 -8.29
CA ASN A 137 -9.09 16.71 -8.39
C ASN A 137 -8.53 15.31 -8.62
N PRO A 138 -8.74 14.71 -9.80
CA PRO A 138 -8.24 13.38 -10.07
C PRO A 138 -6.72 13.37 -10.18
N THR A 139 -6.07 12.40 -9.55
CA THR A 139 -4.67 12.05 -9.84
C THR A 139 -4.64 10.85 -10.79
N ARG A 140 -3.50 10.59 -11.45
CA ARG A 140 -3.32 9.40 -12.28
C ARG A 140 -3.58 8.11 -11.50
N LEU A 141 -3.21 8.07 -10.22
CA LEU A 141 -3.48 6.94 -9.34
C LEU A 141 -4.98 6.58 -9.27
N HIS A 142 -5.87 7.58 -9.23
CA HIS A 142 -7.32 7.35 -9.16
C HIS A 142 -7.88 6.73 -10.46
N GLU A 143 -7.15 6.81 -11.56
CA GLU A 143 -7.50 6.10 -12.80
C GLU A 143 -7.25 4.59 -12.68
N LYS A 144 -6.42 4.13 -11.74
CA LYS A 144 -6.10 2.72 -11.48
C LYS A 144 -7.08 2.03 -10.55
N TRP A 145 -7.79 2.80 -9.71
CA TRP A 145 -8.68 2.27 -8.69
C TRP A 145 -10.13 2.67 -8.93
N GLU A 146 -11.05 1.73 -8.78
CA GLU A 146 -12.45 2.03 -8.56
C GLU A 146 -12.64 2.24 -7.06
N ILE A 147 -13.31 3.34 -6.68
CA ILE A 147 -13.42 3.79 -5.30
C ILE A 147 -14.87 4.09 -4.97
N ARG A 148 -15.35 3.64 -3.81
CA ARG A 148 -16.65 3.94 -3.25
C ARG A 148 -16.51 4.44 -1.82
N SER A 149 -17.13 5.55 -1.48
CA SER A 149 -17.09 6.14 -0.16
C SER A 149 -18.21 5.61 0.71
N VAL A 150 -17.88 5.02 1.85
CA VAL A 150 -18.89 4.56 2.83
C VAL A 150 -19.56 5.76 3.51
N ASN A 151 -18.79 6.78 3.83
CA ASN A 151 -19.27 8.04 4.42
C ASN A 151 -19.14 9.18 3.40
N GLN A 152 -20.27 9.73 2.98
CA GLN A 152 -20.31 10.85 2.01
C GLN A 152 -19.76 12.15 2.60
N ALA A 153 -20.01 12.36 3.88
CA ALA A 153 -19.54 13.51 4.62
C ALA A 153 -18.35 13.08 5.46
N LEU A 154 -17.19 13.53 5.08
CA LEU A 154 -16.02 13.55 5.96
C LEU A 154 -16.27 14.42 7.21
N ASP A 155 -17.41 15.10 7.26
CA ASP A 155 -17.96 15.85 8.39
C ASP A 155 -18.37 14.95 9.58
N GLU A 156 -18.49 13.64 9.38
CA GLU A 156 -18.70 12.63 10.43
C GLU A 156 -17.41 11.98 10.94
N LEU A 157 -16.25 12.57 10.63
CA LEU A 157 -15.01 12.18 11.29
C LEU A 157 -15.18 12.48 12.79
N THR A 158 -15.49 11.44 13.54
CA THR A 158 -15.74 11.56 14.98
C THR A 158 -14.47 12.05 15.67
N GLU A 159 -14.46 13.29 16.11
CA GLU A 159 -13.35 13.95 16.82
C GLU A 159 -12.83 13.15 18.04
N SER A 160 -13.62 12.19 18.53
CA SER A 160 -13.30 11.43 19.74
C SER A 160 -12.26 10.34 19.57
N ASN A 161 -12.01 9.83 18.32
CA ASN A 161 -11.10 8.70 18.07
C ASN A 161 -10.18 8.92 16.86
N GLY A 162 -9.91 10.16 16.48
CA GLY A 162 -9.12 10.49 15.28
C GLY A 162 -9.97 10.63 14.01
N LEU A 163 -9.34 11.08 12.95
CA LEU A 163 -9.97 11.23 11.65
C LEU A 163 -10.01 9.87 10.94
N ARG A 164 -11.20 9.34 10.72
CA ARG A 164 -11.40 8.00 10.16
C ARG A 164 -12.02 8.07 8.77
N MET A 165 -11.47 7.32 7.84
CA MET A 165 -11.99 7.12 6.49
C MET A 165 -12.18 5.62 6.24
N GLN A 166 -13.34 5.23 5.72
CA GLN A 166 -13.67 3.86 5.34
C GLN A 166 -14.18 3.87 3.90
N TRP A 167 -13.38 3.33 2.99
CA TRP A 167 -13.73 3.33 1.58
C TRP A 167 -13.49 1.96 0.95
N TRP A 168 -14.41 1.56 0.08
CA TRP A 168 -14.23 0.42 -0.77
C TRP A 168 -13.34 0.78 -1.95
N ILE A 169 -12.35 -0.06 -2.24
CA ILE A 169 -11.45 0.09 -3.38
C ILE A 169 -11.28 -1.23 -4.10
N ARG A 170 -11.10 -1.17 -5.41
CA ARG A 170 -10.61 -2.31 -6.20
C ARG A 170 -9.81 -1.82 -7.40
N PRO A 171 -8.83 -2.60 -7.93
CA PRO A 171 -8.21 -2.28 -9.20
C PRO A 171 -9.25 -2.23 -10.32
N LYS A 172 -9.23 -1.20 -11.17
CA LYS A 172 -10.12 -1.13 -12.35
C LYS A 172 -9.82 -2.23 -13.35
N GLU A 173 -8.55 -2.59 -13.49
CA GLU A 173 -8.12 -3.70 -14.34
C GLU A 173 -7.94 -4.95 -13.48
N THR A 174 -8.45 -6.08 -13.95
CA THR A 174 -8.34 -7.35 -13.22
C THR A 174 -6.89 -7.64 -12.84
N THR A 175 -6.64 -7.68 -11.56
CA THR A 175 -5.32 -7.89 -10.96
C THR A 175 -5.41 -9.09 -10.01
N PRO A 176 -4.53 -10.10 -10.11
CA PRO A 176 -4.52 -11.22 -9.19
C PRO A 176 -4.16 -10.77 -7.76
N MET A 177 -4.73 -11.45 -6.76
CA MET A 177 -4.34 -11.22 -5.37
C MET A 177 -2.86 -11.57 -5.18
N SER A 178 -2.12 -10.66 -4.59
CA SER A 178 -0.68 -10.80 -4.34
C SER A 178 -0.23 -9.90 -3.20
N SER A 179 0.97 -10.16 -2.65
CA SER A 179 1.58 -9.26 -1.67
C SER A 179 1.72 -7.84 -2.24
N ALA A 180 2.09 -7.72 -3.51
CA ALA A 180 2.25 -6.43 -4.18
C ALA A 180 0.92 -5.65 -4.28
N LEU A 181 -0.20 -6.33 -4.57
CA LEU A 181 -1.53 -5.70 -4.58
C LEU A 181 -1.91 -5.20 -3.17
N ILE A 182 -1.67 -5.98 -2.13
CA ILE A 182 -1.95 -5.61 -0.74
C ILE A 182 -1.11 -4.37 -0.34
N VAL A 183 0.18 -4.36 -0.69
CA VAL A 183 1.06 -3.21 -0.42
C VAL A 183 0.61 -1.96 -1.18
N ALA A 184 0.21 -2.10 -2.46
CA ALA A 184 -0.33 -0.98 -3.23
C ALA A 184 -1.64 -0.44 -2.62
N ALA A 185 -2.53 -1.32 -2.15
CA ALA A 185 -3.79 -0.95 -1.53
C ALA A 185 -3.59 -0.20 -0.20
N ALA A 186 -2.54 -0.52 0.56
CA ALA A 186 -2.24 0.10 1.86
C ALA A 186 -1.84 1.59 1.76
N ASP A 187 -1.67 2.13 0.55
CA ASP A 187 -1.38 3.55 0.29
C ASP A 187 -2.15 4.07 -0.95
N ALA A 188 -3.30 3.45 -1.27
CA ALA A 188 -4.06 3.78 -2.48
C ALA A 188 -4.94 5.02 -2.33
N LEU A 189 -5.21 5.48 -1.11
CA LEU A 189 -6.13 6.57 -0.80
C LEU A 189 -5.40 7.78 -0.20
N PRO A 190 -5.96 8.98 -0.35
CA PRO A 190 -5.43 10.15 0.33
C PRO A 190 -5.62 10.03 1.85
N PRO A 191 -4.71 10.56 2.68
CA PRO A 191 -4.86 10.50 4.13
C PRO A 191 -6.08 11.29 4.62
N PRO A 192 -6.77 10.82 5.67
CA PRO A 192 -7.98 11.45 6.22
C PRO A 192 -7.82 12.93 6.54
N ILE A 193 -6.63 13.37 6.94
CA ILE A 193 -6.33 14.75 7.29
C ILE A 193 -6.60 15.75 6.16
N PHE A 194 -6.50 15.33 4.89
CA PHE A 194 -6.81 16.20 3.74
C PHE A 194 -8.26 16.66 3.70
N PHE A 195 -9.13 15.97 4.39
CA PHE A 195 -10.54 16.26 4.41
C PHE A 195 -10.95 17.14 5.58
N GLN A 196 -10.08 17.27 6.59
CA GLN A 196 -10.32 18.16 7.73
C GLN A 196 -9.97 19.62 7.43
N SER A 197 -8.95 19.86 6.60
CA SER A 197 -8.45 21.21 6.36
C SER A 197 -7.96 21.41 4.94
N ASP A 198 -8.50 22.44 4.28
CA ASP A 198 -8.04 22.88 2.97
C ASP A 198 -6.64 23.52 2.99
N SER A 199 -6.08 23.76 4.16
CA SER A 199 -4.71 24.28 4.30
C SER A 199 -3.63 23.23 4.03
N ILE A 200 -3.93 21.94 4.24
CA ILE A 200 -2.99 20.85 3.96
C ILE A 200 -3.10 20.46 2.49
N LYS A 201 -2.04 20.72 1.74
CA LYS A 201 -1.98 20.45 0.29
C LYS A 201 -1.18 19.21 -0.06
N MET A 202 -0.28 18.76 0.83
CA MET A 202 0.60 17.64 0.62
C MET A 202 0.84 16.90 1.94
N ALA A 203 0.93 15.58 1.86
CA ALA A 203 1.35 14.72 2.98
C ALA A 203 2.40 13.70 2.48
N PRO A 204 3.64 14.17 2.10
CA PRO A 204 4.65 13.24 1.65
C PRO A 204 5.03 12.28 2.79
N THR A 205 4.94 11.00 2.50
CA THR A 205 5.27 9.91 3.43
C THR A 205 6.76 9.92 3.74
N VAL A 206 7.10 9.82 5.01
CA VAL A 206 8.46 9.64 5.51
C VAL A 206 8.80 8.16 5.61
N ASP A 207 7.94 7.40 6.26
CA ASP A 207 8.01 5.95 6.30
C ASP A 207 6.60 5.31 6.28
N LEU A 208 6.57 4.06 5.80
CA LEU A 208 5.37 3.23 5.79
C LEU A 208 5.75 1.80 6.16
N THR A 209 5.12 1.30 7.22
CA THR A 209 5.24 -0.10 7.65
C THR A 209 3.92 -0.83 7.35
N ILE A 210 4.02 -1.99 6.68
CA ILE A 210 2.87 -2.83 6.34
C ILE A 210 3.12 -4.24 6.86
N HIS A 211 2.14 -4.80 7.59
CA HIS A 211 2.13 -6.18 8.05
C HIS A 211 1.03 -6.97 7.34
N VAL A 212 1.40 -7.89 6.46
CA VAL A 212 0.47 -8.79 5.78
C VAL A 212 0.00 -9.87 6.75
N ARG A 213 -1.32 -9.96 6.95
CA ARG A 213 -1.95 -10.84 7.94
C ARG A 213 -2.54 -12.09 7.32
N ALA A 214 -3.09 -11.98 6.10
CA ALA A 214 -3.70 -13.10 5.41
C ALA A 214 -2.67 -14.12 4.90
N ASN A 215 -3.14 -15.36 4.74
CA ASN A 215 -2.49 -16.29 3.82
C ASN A 215 -3.03 -16.02 2.41
N ILE A 216 -2.23 -15.35 1.59
CA ILE A 216 -2.64 -14.83 0.27
C ILE A 216 -3.18 -15.96 -0.64
N SER A 217 -2.61 -17.15 -0.56
CA SER A 217 -3.06 -18.30 -1.38
C SER A 217 -4.46 -18.83 -1.02
N LEU A 218 -5.01 -18.42 0.12
CA LEU A 218 -6.36 -18.82 0.59
C LEU A 218 -7.39 -17.71 0.41
N VAL A 219 -6.96 -16.49 0.04
CA VAL A 219 -7.88 -15.36 -0.16
C VAL A 219 -8.73 -15.62 -1.41
N GLN A 220 -10.04 -15.59 -1.24
CA GLN A 220 -10.98 -15.63 -2.37
C GLN A 220 -10.97 -14.27 -3.05
N TRP A 221 -10.53 -14.22 -4.31
CA TRP A 221 -10.36 -12.98 -5.05
C TRP A 221 -10.70 -13.16 -6.53
N GLY A 222 -11.49 -12.25 -7.07
CA GLY A 222 -11.91 -12.26 -8.46
C GLY A 222 -12.14 -10.85 -9.00
N ALA A 223 -12.60 -10.75 -10.24
CA ALA A 223 -12.81 -9.47 -10.93
C ALA A 223 -13.87 -8.56 -10.28
N THR A 224 -14.76 -9.12 -9.46
CA THR A 224 -15.83 -8.38 -8.77
C THR A 224 -15.52 -8.12 -7.29
N SER A 225 -14.43 -8.69 -6.77
CA SER A 225 -14.05 -8.53 -5.36
C SER A 225 -13.63 -7.10 -5.04
N TRP A 226 -13.90 -6.69 -3.80
CA TRP A 226 -13.53 -5.38 -3.27
C TRP A 226 -12.62 -5.53 -2.07
N LEU A 227 -11.87 -4.48 -1.80
CA LEU A 227 -11.12 -4.28 -0.56
C LEU A 227 -11.80 -3.17 0.23
N LEU A 228 -12.05 -3.39 1.50
CA LEU A 228 -12.35 -2.31 2.43
C LEU A 228 -11.05 -1.75 2.97
N ALA A 229 -10.79 -0.48 2.72
CA ALA A 229 -9.69 0.28 3.28
C ALA A 229 -10.22 1.21 4.39
N GLU A 230 -9.70 1.03 5.60
CA GLU A 230 -9.91 1.95 6.72
C GLU A 230 -8.59 2.63 7.02
N PHE A 231 -8.56 3.96 7.00
CA PHE A 231 -7.43 4.78 7.45
C PHE A 231 -7.85 5.72 8.57
N VAL A 232 -6.97 5.86 9.57
CA VAL A 232 -7.23 6.69 10.74
C VAL A 232 -6.00 7.53 11.07
N THR A 233 -6.15 8.86 11.05
CA THR A 233 -5.17 9.79 11.61
C THR A 233 -5.55 10.07 13.06
N HIS A 234 -4.76 9.61 14.02
CA HIS A 234 -5.02 9.82 15.45
C HIS A 234 -4.40 11.11 15.98
N HIS A 235 -3.28 11.53 15.38
CA HIS A 235 -2.50 12.64 15.90
C HIS A 235 -1.81 13.43 14.79
N ALA A 236 -1.86 14.74 14.90
CA ALA A 236 -1.11 15.67 14.06
C ALA A 236 -0.42 16.70 14.91
N SER A 237 0.90 16.81 14.85
CA SER A 237 1.68 17.81 15.59
C SER A 237 3.04 18.07 14.96
N GLY A 238 3.60 19.27 15.17
CA GLY A 238 4.92 19.62 14.70
C GLY A 238 5.12 19.54 13.18
N GLY A 239 4.03 19.60 12.41
CA GLY A 239 4.06 19.42 10.96
C GLY A 239 4.14 17.95 10.50
N PHE A 240 3.91 17.00 11.39
CA PHE A 240 3.80 15.57 11.09
C PHE A 240 2.41 15.04 11.41
N ILE A 241 2.02 14.02 10.66
CA ILE A 241 0.85 13.19 10.92
C ILE A 241 1.30 11.73 10.96
N GLU A 242 0.59 10.93 11.73
CA GLU A 242 0.62 9.48 11.61
C GLU A 242 -0.72 8.98 11.07
N GLU A 243 -0.70 7.84 10.44
CA GLU A 243 -1.89 7.18 9.92
C GLU A 243 -1.79 5.68 10.14
N ASP A 244 -2.84 5.10 10.72
CA ASP A 244 -3.03 3.66 10.81
C ASP A 244 -3.97 3.21 9.69
N GLY A 245 -3.64 2.07 9.06
CA GLY A 245 -4.44 1.46 8.01
C GLY A 245 -4.82 0.02 8.32
N LEU A 246 -6.03 -0.35 7.91
CA LEU A 246 -6.54 -1.72 7.90
C LEU A 246 -7.15 -2.00 6.54
N ILE A 247 -6.79 -3.13 5.93
CA ILE A 247 -7.36 -3.56 4.66
C ILE A 247 -7.98 -4.94 4.85
N TRP A 248 -9.27 -5.07 4.52
CA TRP A 248 -9.97 -6.35 4.45
C TRP A 248 -10.35 -6.69 3.02
N ASN A 249 -10.49 -7.96 2.75
CA ASN A 249 -11.27 -8.45 1.61
C ASN A 249 -12.77 -8.35 1.93
N ASP A 250 -13.60 -8.36 0.89
CA ASP A 250 -15.07 -8.27 1.02
C ASP A 250 -15.72 -9.47 1.74
N ASP A 251 -15.01 -10.59 1.92
CA ASP A 251 -15.43 -11.70 2.77
C ASP A 251 -15.11 -11.50 4.27
N GLY A 252 -14.50 -10.37 4.65
CA GLY A 252 -14.13 -10.03 6.03
C GLY A 252 -12.73 -10.50 6.45
N THR A 253 -11.96 -11.11 5.55
CA THR A 253 -10.57 -11.50 5.83
C THR A 253 -9.68 -10.27 5.94
N LEU A 254 -9.02 -10.06 7.09
CA LEU A 254 -8.01 -9.00 7.26
C LEU A 254 -6.77 -9.32 6.46
N LEU A 255 -6.47 -8.51 5.44
CA LEU A 255 -5.33 -8.68 4.55
C LEU A 255 -4.05 -8.08 5.10
N CYS A 256 -4.12 -6.82 5.57
CA CYS A 256 -2.96 -6.16 6.18
C CYS A 256 -3.34 -5.10 7.20
N MET A 257 -2.33 -4.71 7.97
CA MET A 257 -2.30 -3.56 8.85
C MET A 257 -1.13 -2.68 8.41
N SER A 258 -1.30 -1.36 8.44
CA SER A 258 -0.23 -0.42 8.12
C SER A 258 -0.14 0.71 9.13
N ARG A 259 1.04 1.33 9.20
CA ARG A 259 1.27 2.61 9.86
C ARG A 259 2.25 3.42 9.05
N GLN A 260 1.93 4.69 8.84
CA GLN A 260 2.84 5.64 8.21
C GLN A 260 3.05 6.87 9.06
N LEU A 261 4.22 7.48 8.88
CA LEU A 261 4.53 8.84 9.29
C LEU A 261 4.64 9.71 8.03
N ALA A 262 3.94 10.84 7.99
CA ALA A 262 4.00 11.77 6.86
C ALA A 262 4.15 13.23 7.33
N LEU A 263 4.65 14.08 6.44
CA LEU A 263 4.72 15.53 6.66
C LEU A 263 3.37 16.17 6.25
N ALA A 264 2.78 16.98 7.12
CA ALA A 264 1.60 17.79 6.79
C ALA A 264 2.03 19.20 6.33
N ARG A 265 1.82 19.51 5.04
CA ARG A 265 2.24 20.79 4.42
C ARG A 265 1.15 21.41 3.55
#